data_87563b67a208998fcebb2779d5a3911e
#
_entry.id   87563b67a208998fcebb2779d5a3911e
#
_cell.length_a   1.000
_cell.length_b   1.000
_cell.length_c   1.000
_cell.angle_alpha   90.00
_cell.angle_beta   90.00
_cell.angle_gamma   90.00
#
_symmetry.space_group_name_H-M   'P 1'
#
loop_
_entity.id
_entity.type
_entity.pdbx_description
1 polymer ?
#
loop_
_entity_poly.entity_id
_entity_poly.type
_entity_poly.pdbx_seq_one_letter_code
_entity_poly.pdbx_strand_id
1 'polypeptide(L)'
;MENSRNKLVKLVLDKNKSANHIDKPLNLIREIPDTDISVTWDISDGRVLNYDGQIMSDVSQEGTIVNLTANMELNELTLSYTFAVNVFPRNYKGDIQEAVQEYINSQDSEQKKIFLPENISGEKISYYKSASKIGKYIPIVAFIMCVAVFFLKDRDLKSEVKKRNIQL
;
A
#
# COMPACT_ATOMS: atom_id res chain seq x y z
N MET A 1 -32.41 -17.59 14.74
CA MET A 1 -31.96 -16.21 14.52
C MET A 1 -30.56 -15.93 15.12
N GLU A 2 -30.30 -16.28 16.39
CA GLU A 2 -28.99 -16.03 17.03
C GLU A 2 -27.83 -16.74 16.33
N ASN A 3 -28.04 -17.95 15.85
CA ASN A 3 -27.04 -18.74 15.14
C ASN A 3 -26.61 -18.09 13.78
N SER A 4 -27.57 -17.47 13.07
CA SER A 4 -27.30 -16.78 11.79
C SER A 4 -26.53 -15.48 11.99
N ARG A 5 -26.81 -14.74 13.07
CA ARG A 5 -26.06 -13.53 13.45
C ARG A 5 -24.61 -13.86 13.80
N ASN A 6 -24.40 -14.89 14.61
CA ASN A 6 -23.07 -15.35 15.00
C ASN A 6 -22.26 -15.84 13.78
N LYS A 7 -22.93 -16.49 12.81
CA LYS A 7 -22.33 -16.92 11.56
C LYS A 7 -21.90 -15.70 10.72
N LEU A 8 -22.74 -14.67 10.57
CA LEU A 8 -22.42 -13.45 9.85
C LEU A 8 -21.21 -12.73 10.47
N VAL A 9 -21.25 -12.49 11.79
CA VAL A 9 -20.13 -11.82 12.50
C VAL A 9 -18.83 -12.60 12.31
N LYS A 10 -18.86 -13.93 12.38
CA LYS A 10 -17.68 -14.75 12.17
C LYS A 10 -17.11 -14.66 10.75
N LEU A 11 -17.97 -14.58 9.72
CA LEU A 11 -17.57 -14.40 8.33
C LEU A 11 -16.92 -13.03 8.12
N VAL A 12 -17.48 -11.99 8.75
CA VAL A 12 -16.97 -10.61 8.67
C VAL A 12 -15.62 -10.46 9.37
N LEU A 13 -15.45 -11.09 10.53
CA LEU A 13 -14.19 -11.04 11.28
C LEU A 13 -13.02 -11.68 10.54
N ASP A 14 -13.24 -12.65 9.68
CA ASP A 14 -12.24 -13.37 8.90
C ASP A 14 -11.01 -13.78 9.73
N LYS A 15 -9.89 -13.07 9.56
CA LYS A 15 -8.62 -13.33 10.28
C LYS A 15 -8.54 -12.70 11.66
N ASN A 16 -9.53 -11.88 12.06
CA ASN A 16 -9.59 -11.28 13.38
C ASN A 16 -10.19 -12.26 14.38
N LYS A 17 -9.62 -12.30 15.59
CA LYS A 17 -10.05 -13.25 16.63
C LYS A 17 -11.34 -12.82 17.35
N SER A 18 -11.60 -11.52 17.40
CA SER A 18 -12.70 -10.93 18.17
C SER A 18 -13.13 -9.59 17.60
N ALA A 19 -14.42 -9.25 17.69
CA ALA A 19 -14.94 -7.92 17.39
C ALA A 19 -14.35 -6.82 18.31
N ASN A 20 -13.88 -7.19 19.49
CA ASN A 20 -13.27 -6.26 20.44
C ASN A 20 -11.81 -5.90 20.11
N HIS A 21 -11.22 -6.55 19.11
CA HIS A 21 -9.85 -6.26 18.69
C HIS A 21 -9.68 -6.59 17.20
N ILE A 22 -9.89 -5.57 16.37
CA ILE A 22 -9.74 -5.64 14.93
C ILE A 22 -8.44 -4.93 14.54
N ASP A 23 -7.44 -5.70 14.13
CA ASP A 23 -6.13 -5.23 13.66
C ASP A 23 -5.82 -5.70 12.22
N LYS A 24 -6.79 -6.37 11.58
CA LYS A 24 -6.73 -6.86 10.20
C LYS A 24 -7.98 -6.46 9.44
N PRO A 25 -7.94 -6.39 8.10
CA PRO A 25 -9.11 -6.12 7.30
C PRO A 25 -10.29 -7.03 7.67
N LEU A 26 -11.49 -6.46 7.59
CA LEU A 26 -12.73 -7.18 7.71
C LEU A 26 -13.18 -7.70 6.32
N ASN A 27 -13.86 -8.82 6.30
CA ASN A 27 -14.48 -9.33 5.08
C ASN A 27 -15.96 -8.89 5.04
N LEU A 28 -16.22 -7.71 4.48
CA LEU A 28 -17.57 -7.17 4.31
C LEU A 28 -18.24 -7.84 3.10
N ILE A 29 -18.72 -9.08 3.31
CA ILE A 29 -19.36 -9.88 2.26
C ILE A 29 -20.60 -9.18 1.70
N ARG A 30 -20.81 -9.27 0.39
CA ARG A 30 -21.99 -8.71 -0.31
C ARG A 30 -23.11 -9.73 -0.48
N GLU A 31 -22.81 -11.00 -0.30
CA GLU A 31 -23.76 -12.11 -0.39
C GLU A 31 -23.44 -13.14 0.70
N ILE A 32 -24.46 -13.73 1.32
CA ILE A 32 -24.23 -14.81 2.28
C ILE A 32 -24.06 -16.12 1.50
N PRO A 33 -22.93 -16.85 1.68
CA PRO A 33 -22.67 -18.10 0.98
C PRO A 33 -23.81 -19.11 1.13
N ASP A 34 -24.14 -19.79 0.03
CA ASP A 34 -25.19 -20.81 -0.07
C ASP A 34 -26.64 -20.27 0.18
N THR A 35 -26.85 -18.96 -0.06
CA THR A 35 -28.18 -18.33 0.04
C THR A 35 -28.33 -17.25 -1.03
N ASP A 36 -29.59 -16.83 -1.29
CA ASP A 36 -29.91 -15.71 -2.19
C ASP A 36 -29.98 -14.37 -1.41
N ILE A 37 -29.31 -14.28 -0.25
CA ILE A 37 -29.33 -13.08 0.59
C ILE A 37 -28.20 -12.15 0.18
N SER A 38 -28.56 -10.97 -0.32
CA SER A 38 -27.63 -9.87 -0.52
C SER A 38 -27.40 -9.10 0.77
N VAL A 39 -26.18 -8.53 0.92
CA VAL A 39 -25.79 -7.76 2.10
C VAL A 39 -25.19 -6.44 1.67
N THR A 40 -25.71 -5.35 2.19
CA THR A 40 -25.13 -4.02 2.10
C THR A 40 -24.70 -3.54 3.48
N TRP A 41 -23.66 -2.72 3.54
CA TRP A 41 -23.05 -2.30 4.80
C TRP A 41 -23.15 -0.80 5.00
N ASP A 42 -23.56 -0.39 6.21
CA ASP A 42 -23.38 0.96 6.71
C ASP A 42 -22.30 0.97 7.78
N ILE A 43 -21.36 1.91 7.67
CA ILE A 43 -20.22 2.05 8.56
C ILE A 43 -20.28 3.42 9.23
N SER A 44 -20.29 3.45 10.56
CA SER A 44 -20.47 4.70 11.32
C SER A 44 -19.30 5.69 11.18
N ASP A 45 -18.10 5.23 10.88
CA ASP A 45 -16.93 6.08 10.63
C ASP A 45 -16.06 5.52 9.49
N GLY A 46 -16.25 6.08 8.29
CA GLY A 46 -15.50 5.72 7.09
C GLY A 46 -14.03 6.19 7.10
N ARG A 47 -13.62 7.04 8.05
CA ARG A 47 -12.20 7.45 8.21
C ARG A 47 -11.39 6.40 8.96
N VAL A 48 -12.06 5.53 9.73
CA VAL A 48 -11.47 4.44 10.50
C VAL A 48 -11.51 3.13 9.74
N LEU A 49 -12.64 2.85 9.08
CA LEU A 49 -12.88 1.63 8.32
C LEU A 49 -13.62 1.97 7.03
N ASN A 50 -13.07 1.60 5.88
CA ASN A 50 -13.74 1.84 4.60
C ASN A 50 -14.76 0.73 4.24
N TYR A 51 -15.53 0.94 3.17
CA TYR A 51 -16.57 -0.01 2.70
C TYR A 51 -16.02 -1.32 2.13
N ASP A 52 -14.71 -1.42 1.88
CA ASP A 52 -14.02 -2.66 1.51
C ASP A 52 -13.46 -3.40 2.74
N GLY A 53 -13.78 -2.93 3.95
CA GLY A 53 -13.32 -3.53 5.20
C GLY A 53 -11.86 -3.21 5.55
N GLN A 54 -11.22 -2.26 4.85
CA GLN A 54 -9.84 -1.87 5.12
C GLN A 54 -9.77 -0.88 6.29
N ILE A 55 -8.80 -1.11 7.19
CA ILE A 55 -8.50 -0.20 8.29
C ILE A 55 -7.72 0.99 7.74
N MET A 56 -8.23 2.20 7.98
CA MET A 56 -7.65 3.45 7.52
C MET A 56 -6.58 3.98 8.50
N SER A 57 -5.95 5.11 8.15
CA SER A 57 -4.84 5.68 8.93
C SER A 57 -5.27 6.41 10.22
N ASP A 58 -6.54 6.83 10.31
CA ASP A 58 -7.05 7.69 11.41
C ASP A 58 -7.50 6.90 12.65
N VAL A 59 -6.90 5.74 12.90
CA VAL A 59 -7.24 4.86 14.02
C VAL A 59 -6.40 5.19 15.24
N SER A 60 -7.05 5.36 16.40
CA SER A 60 -6.36 5.58 17.68
C SER A 60 -5.60 4.33 18.14
N GLN A 61 -4.44 4.53 18.77
CA GLN A 61 -3.68 3.44 19.42
C GLN A 61 -4.46 2.74 20.55
N GLU A 62 -5.40 3.44 21.18
CA GLU A 62 -6.29 2.89 22.21
C GLU A 62 -7.48 2.11 21.61
N GLY A 63 -7.59 2.11 20.28
CA GLY A 63 -8.72 1.57 19.54
C GLY A 63 -9.82 2.61 19.31
N THR A 64 -10.62 2.37 18.27
CA THR A 64 -11.75 3.20 17.90
C THR A 64 -12.97 2.33 17.66
N ILE A 65 -14.08 2.63 18.33
CA ILE A 65 -15.33 1.87 18.17
C ILE A 65 -16.04 2.31 16.91
N VAL A 66 -16.30 1.36 16.03
CA VAL A 66 -17.07 1.54 14.79
C VAL A 66 -18.28 0.63 14.83
N ASN A 67 -19.47 1.18 14.55
CA ASN A 67 -20.69 0.40 14.37
C ASN A 67 -20.81 -0.03 12.90
N LEU A 68 -21.02 -1.32 12.69
CA LEU A 68 -21.29 -1.93 11.41
C LEU A 68 -22.74 -2.37 11.36
N THR A 69 -23.49 -1.91 10.35
CA THR A 69 -24.86 -2.34 10.12
C THR A 69 -24.92 -3.13 8.82
N ALA A 70 -25.24 -4.40 8.94
CA ALA A 70 -25.52 -5.28 7.80
C ALA A 70 -27.01 -5.18 7.44
N ASN A 71 -27.32 -4.67 6.27
CA ASN A 71 -28.66 -4.67 5.70
C ASN A 71 -28.75 -5.87 4.74
N MET A 72 -29.48 -6.89 5.19
CA MET A 72 -29.67 -8.15 4.46
C MET A 72 -31.01 -8.12 3.73
N GLU A 73 -31.00 -8.45 2.47
CA GLU A 73 -32.19 -8.48 1.62
C GLU A 73 -32.39 -9.87 1.01
N LEU A 74 -33.58 -10.40 1.13
CA LEU A 74 -34.04 -11.63 0.50
C LEU A 74 -35.39 -11.37 -0.15
N ASN A 75 -35.49 -11.35 -1.46
CA ASN A 75 -36.66 -10.93 -2.21
C ASN A 75 -37.13 -9.53 -1.76
N GLU A 76 -38.33 -9.44 -1.15
CA GLU A 76 -38.90 -8.19 -0.65
C GLU A 76 -38.70 -7.99 0.88
N LEU A 77 -37.98 -8.91 1.55
CA LEU A 77 -37.74 -8.86 2.98
C LEU A 77 -36.37 -8.26 3.26
N THR A 78 -36.35 -7.20 4.06
CA THR A 78 -35.12 -6.57 4.53
C THR A 78 -34.94 -6.76 6.03
N LEU A 79 -33.76 -7.14 6.48
CA LEU A 79 -33.39 -7.27 7.88
C LEU A 79 -32.08 -6.55 8.13
N SER A 80 -32.08 -5.63 9.09
CA SER A 80 -30.86 -4.92 9.50
C SER A 80 -30.32 -5.49 10.81
N TYR A 81 -29.00 -5.66 10.88
CA TYR A 81 -28.29 -6.10 12.07
C TYR A 81 -27.07 -5.24 12.33
N THR A 82 -27.03 -4.55 13.47
CA THR A 82 -25.92 -3.68 13.88
C THR A 82 -25.10 -4.35 14.99
N PHE A 83 -23.78 -4.28 14.87
CA PHE A 83 -22.84 -4.67 15.90
C PHE A 83 -21.63 -3.73 15.92
N ALA A 84 -21.02 -3.57 17.10
CA ALA A 84 -19.84 -2.75 17.28
C ALA A 84 -18.57 -3.58 17.11
N VAL A 85 -17.56 -2.96 16.51
CA VAL A 85 -16.20 -3.49 16.46
C VAL A 85 -15.23 -2.45 17.04
N ASN A 86 -14.21 -2.88 17.77
CA ASN A 86 -13.16 -2.01 18.25
C ASN A 86 -11.94 -2.17 17.33
N VAL A 87 -11.68 -1.16 16.51
CA VAL A 87 -10.65 -1.14 15.47
C VAL A 87 -9.38 -0.55 16.05
N PHE A 88 -8.27 -1.27 15.90
CA PHE A 88 -6.94 -0.85 16.27
C PHE A 88 -6.11 -0.58 15.02
N PRO A 89 -5.04 0.24 15.12
CA PRO A 89 -4.11 0.40 14.02
C PRO A 89 -3.56 -0.95 13.58
N ARG A 90 -3.40 -1.15 12.28
CA ARG A 90 -2.78 -2.36 11.75
C ARG A 90 -1.39 -2.53 12.35
N ASN A 91 -1.18 -3.64 13.04
CA ASN A 91 0.14 -3.99 13.56
C ASN A 91 0.90 -4.76 12.48
N TYR A 92 1.61 -4.04 11.63
CA TYR A 92 2.55 -4.63 10.68
C TYR A 92 3.78 -5.13 11.45
N LYS A 93 3.72 -6.38 11.94
CA LYS A 93 4.91 -7.08 12.48
C LYS A 93 5.86 -7.52 11.36
N GLY A 94 5.93 -6.76 10.28
CA GLY A 94 6.65 -7.10 9.08
C GLY A 94 7.22 -5.88 8.38
N ASP A 95 7.57 -6.05 7.15
CA ASP A 95 8.19 -5.04 6.32
C ASP A 95 7.23 -3.85 6.09
N ILE A 96 7.66 -2.64 6.50
CA ILE A 96 6.94 -1.38 6.22
C ILE A 96 6.68 -1.22 4.71
N GLN A 97 7.55 -1.79 3.87
CA GLN A 97 7.37 -1.77 2.41
C GLN A 97 6.13 -2.57 1.99
N GLU A 98 5.87 -3.72 2.62
CA GLU A 98 4.68 -4.53 2.35
C GLU A 98 3.41 -3.78 2.77
N ALA A 99 3.44 -3.10 3.91
CA ALA A 99 2.33 -2.29 4.41
C ALA A 99 2.01 -1.11 3.46
N VAL A 100 3.04 -0.41 2.97
CA VAL A 100 2.89 0.67 2.00
C VAL A 100 2.33 0.12 0.68
N GLN A 101 2.83 -1.02 0.21
CA GLN A 101 2.36 -1.63 -1.04
C GLN A 101 0.90 -2.06 -0.94
N GLU A 102 0.48 -2.63 0.18
CA GLU A 102 -0.92 -3.01 0.41
C GLU A 102 -1.83 -1.79 0.47
N TYR A 103 -1.39 -0.70 1.12
CA TYR A 103 -2.11 0.57 1.12
C TYR A 103 -2.27 1.15 -0.30
N ILE A 104 -1.23 1.12 -1.11
CA ILE A 104 -1.27 1.58 -2.50
C ILE A 104 -2.25 0.71 -3.31
N ASN A 105 -2.21 -0.61 -3.14
CA ASN A 105 -3.07 -1.54 -3.86
C ASN A 105 -4.55 -1.44 -3.44
N SER A 106 -4.85 -0.92 -2.24
CA SER A 106 -6.21 -0.69 -1.75
C SER A 106 -6.85 0.58 -2.32
N GLN A 107 -6.07 1.45 -2.99
CA GLN A 107 -6.61 2.64 -3.63
C GLN A 107 -7.24 2.27 -4.99
N ASP A 108 -8.30 2.99 -5.33
CA ASP A 108 -9.01 2.80 -6.59
C ASP A 108 -8.06 3.01 -7.79
N SER A 109 -7.97 2.01 -8.66
CA SER A 109 -7.09 2.01 -9.84
C SER A 109 -7.48 3.05 -10.90
N GLU A 110 -8.68 3.64 -10.81
CA GLU A 110 -9.14 4.69 -11.72
C GLU A 110 -8.60 6.09 -11.34
N GLN A 111 -8.03 6.24 -10.15
CA GLN A 111 -7.47 7.51 -9.73
C GLN A 111 -6.12 7.77 -10.42
N LYS A 112 -6.00 8.93 -11.08
CA LYS A 112 -4.75 9.39 -11.72
C LYS A 112 -3.61 9.72 -10.73
N LYS A 113 -3.88 9.72 -9.42
CA LYS A 113 -2.93 10.06 -8.37
C LYS A 113 -2.99 9.00 -7.27
N ILE A 114 -1.84 8.50 -6.89
CA ILE A 114 -1.66 7.59 -5.75
C ILE A 114 -1.29 8.47 -4.55
N PHE A 115 -2.05 8.35 -3.47
CA PHE A 115 -1.72 8.98 -2.21
C PHE A 115 -0.87 8.02 -1.37
N LEU A 116 0.23 8.53 -0.83
CA LEU A 116 1.09 7.75 0.05
C LEU A 116 0.68 8.01 1.52
N PRO A 117 0.61 6.97 2.38
CA PRO A 117 0.22 7.15 3.78
C PRO A 117 1.31 7.89 4.54
N GLU A 118 0.96 8.93 5.30
CA GLU A 118 1.90 9.67 6.14
C GLU A 118 2.29 8.89 7.40
N ASN A 119 1.40 8.02 7.86
CA ASN A 119 1.61 7.17 9.04
C ASN A 119 1.14 5.74 8.75
N ILE A 120 1.88 4.75 9.24
CA ILE A 120 1.46 3.35 9.26
C ILE A 120 1.73 2.81 10.66
N SER A 121 0.73 2.19 11.29
CA SER A 121 0.81 1.62 12.64
C SER A 121 1.26 2.63 13.71
N GLY A 122 0.94 3.92 13.52
CA GLY A 122 1.36 4.99 14.43
C GLY A 122 2.79 5.49 14.23
N GLU A 123 3.55 4.93 13.31
CA GLU A 123 4.88 5.41 12.92
C GLU A 123 4.80 6.34 11.71
N LYS A 124 5.45 7.50 11.82
CA LYS A 124 5.54 8.47 10.73
C LYS A 124 6.48 7.97 9.64
N ILE A 125 5.97 7.88 8.41
CA ILE A 125 6.75 7.43 7.26
C ILE A 125 7.31 8.62 6.50
N SER A 126 8.61 8.56 6.21
CA SER A 126 9.29 9.55 5.38
C SER A 126 9.68 8.91 4.04
N TYR A 127 9.22 9.50 2.96
CA TYR A 127 9.52 9.03 1.60
C TYR A 127 10.70 9.78 1.02
N TYR A 128 11.68 9.05 0.52
CA TYR A 128 12.83 9.61 -0.17
C TYR A 128 12.83 9.17 -1.63
N LYS A 129 12.99 10.12 -2.54
CA LYS A 129 13.19 9.79 -3.94
C LYS A 129 14.53 9.06 -4.08
N SER A 130 14.52 7.78 -4.42
CA SER A 130 15.74 7.05 -4.71
C SER A 130 16.45 7.72 -5.88
N ALA A 131 17.72 8.12 -5.68
CA ALA A 131 18.55 8.60 -6.77
C ALA A 131 18.64 7.48 -7.83
N SER A 132 18.37 7.83 -9.08
CA SER A 132 18.42 6.88 -10.19
C SER A 132 19.72 6.09 -10.15
N LYS A 133 19.66 4.77 -10.33
CA LYS A 133 20.87 3.89 -10.40
C LYS A 133 21.88 4.37 -11.45
N ILE A 134 21.45 5.15 -12.44
CA ILE A 134 22.26 5.79 -13.47
C ILE A 134 23.32 6.72 -12.86
N GLY A 135 23.02 7.41 -11.76
CA GLY A 135 23.98 8.31 -11.09
C GLY A 135 25.27 7.63 -10.64
N LYS A 136 25.27 6.33 -10.37
CA LYS A 136 26.46 5.56 -10.01
C LYS A 136 27.42 5.36 -11.18
N TYR A 137 26.94 5.41 -12.40
CA TYR A 137 27.74 5.17 -13.61
C TYR A 137 28.32 6.45 -14.20
N ILE A 138 27.80 7.63 -13.81
CA ILE A 138 28.29 8.94 -14.31
C ILE A 138 29.79 9.11 -14.09
N PRO A 139 30.39 8.88 -12.90
CA PRO A 139 31.83 9.04 -12.71
C PRO A 139 32.64 8.02 -13.52
N ILE A 140 32.11 6.81 -13.74
CA ILE A 140 32.79 5.78 -14.55
C ILE A 140 32.83 6.21 -16.01
N VAL A 141 31.73 6.71 -16.57
CA VAL A 141 31.65 7.21 -17.95
C VAL A 141 32.55 8.42 -18.12
N ALA A 142 32.58 9.37 -17.18
CA ALA A 142 33.48 10.53 -17.20
C ALA A 142 34.94 10.10 -17.18
N PHE A 143 35.32 9.13 -16.36
CA PHE A 143 36.69 8.60 -16.32
C PHE A 143 37.08 7.95 -17.64
N ILE A 144 36.23 7.13 -18.25
CA ILE A 144 36.48 6.52 -19.56
C ILE A 144 36.71 7.60 -20.64
N MET A 145 35.90 8.67 -20.64
CA MET A 145 36.05 9.78 -21.57
C MET A 145 37.36 10.51 -21.38
N CYS A 146 37.79 10.78 -20.14
CA CYS A 146 39.07 11.40 -19.85
C CYS A 146 40.26 10.56 -20.37
N VAL A 147 40.20 9.24 -20.15
CA VAL A 147 41.22 8.29 -20.64
C VAL A 147 41.28 8.29 -22.18
N ALA A 148 40.11 8.26 -22.83
CA ALA A 148 40.03 8.30 -24.30
C ALA A 148 40.63 9.58 -24.88
N VAL A 149 40.31 10.75 -24.29
CA VAL A 149 40.89 12.04 -24.71
C VAL A 149 42.42 12.08 -24.52
N PHE A 150 42.90 11.50 -23.41
CA PHE A 150 44.36 11.42 -23.16
C PHE A 150 45.07 10.59 -24.24
N PHE A 151 44.54 9.42 -24.60
CA PHE A 151 45.12 8.57 -25.65
C PHE A 151 45.05 9.21 -27.05
N LEU A 152 43.99 9.95 -27.35
CA LEU A 152 43.89 10.68 -28.62
C LEU A 152 44.95 11.77 -28.72
N LYS A 153 45.14 12.55 -27.66
CA LYS A 153 46.19 13.58 -27.61
C LYS A 153 47.61 13.00 -27.70
N ASP A 154 47.87 11.88 -26.99
CA ASP A 154 49.17 11.20 -27.04
C ASP A 154 49.50 10.70 -28.48
N ARG A 155 48.47 10.21 -29.18
CA ARG A 155 48.61 9.78 -30.58
C ARG A 155 48.87 10.94 -31.53
N ASP A 156 48.22 12.08 -31.34
CA ASP A 156 48.46 13.29 -32.16
C ASP A 156 49.85 13.85 -31.93
N LEU A 157 50.34 13.93 -30.70
CA LEU A 157 51.67 14.35 -30.35
C LEU A 157 52.74 13.44 -31.00
N LYS A 158 52.56 12.12 -30.93
CA LYS A 158 53.46 11.16 -31.59
C LYS A 158 53.47 11.32 -33.11
N SER A 159 52.33 11.65 -33.71
CA SER A 159 52.24 11.88 -35.15
C SER A 159 52.96 13.17 -35.58
N GLU A 160 52.86 14.24 -34.77
CA GLU A 160 53.56 15.51 -35.03
C GLU A 160 55.10 15.37 -34.86
N VAL A 161 55.59 14.68 -33.84
CA VAL A 161 56.99 14.40 -33.63
C VAL A 161 57.56 13.59 -34.81
N LYS A 162 56.86 12.60 -35.31
CA LYS A 162 57.23 11.79 -36.46
C LYS A 162 57.31 12.60 -37.75
N LYS A 163 56.39 13.55 -37.97
CA LYS A 163 56.42 14.46 -39.13
C LYS A 163 57.64 15.39 -39.10
N ARG A 164 58.04 15.92 -37.94
CA ARG A 164 59.22 16.78 -37.78
C ARG A 164 60.49 16.02 -38.02
N ASN A 165 60.64 14.76 -37.61
CA ASN A 165 61.80 13.93 -37.82
C ASN A 165 62.03 13.48 -39.28
N ILE A 166 61.07 13.65 -40.17
CA ILE A 166 61.13 13.30 -41.58
C ILE A 166 61.57 14.52 -42.43
N GLN A 167 61.56 15.74 -41.88
CA GLN A 167 61.93 16.99 -42.57
C GLN A 167 63.34 17.44 -42.24
N LEU A 168 64.14 16.67 -41.52
CA LEU A 168 65.59 16.83 -41.32
C LEU A 168 66.37 15.78 -42.15
#